data_d2bad90afc64e8c3098ae08ba5d0325a
#
_entry.id   d2bad90afc64e8c3098ae08ba5d0325a
#
_cell.length_a   1.000
_cell.length_b   1.000
_cell.length_c   1.000
_cell.angle_alpha   90.00
_cell.angle_beta   90.00
_cell.angle_gamma   90.00
#
_symmetry.space_group_name_H-M   'P 1'
#
loop_
_entity.id
_entity.type
_entity.pdbx_description
1 polymer ?
#
loop_
_entity_poly.entity_id
_entity_poly.type
_entity_poly.pdbx_seq_one_letter_code
_entity_poly.pdbx_strand_id
1 'polypeptide(L)'
;MAAPPPPPIFQLDADNYETDPSLKEIRKAENYSWMDIITIHKDKLPNYEEKIKTFYEEHLHLDDEIRYILDGSGYFDVRDKDDKWIRISMEKGDMITLPAGIYHRFTLDENNYVKAMRLFVGEPVWTAYNRPADDFPARKQYMKFLAEEAQ
;
A
#
# COMPACT_ATOMS: atom_id res chain seq x y z
N MET A 1 -27.30 -1.53 -0.85
CA MET A 1 -26.08 -1.19 -1.61
C MET A 1 -24.86 -1.75 -0.93
N ALA A 2 -24.01 -2.37 -1.71
CA ALA A 2 -22.80 -3.00 -1.19
C ALA A 2 -21.71 -1.94 -0.93
N ALA A 3 -20.90 -2.18 0.09
CA ALA A 3 -19.69 -1.41 0.28
C ALA A 3 -18.72 -1.68 -0.89
N PRO A 4 -17.85 -0.73 -1.25
CA PRO A 4 -16.81 -1.01 -2.23
C PRO A 4 -15.92 -2.14 -1.71
N PRO A 5 -15.39 -2.98 -2.61
CA PRO A 5 -14.50 -4.05 -2.17
C PRO A 5 -13.21 -3.48 -1.57
N PRO A 6 -12.56 -4.22 -0.67
CA PRO A 6 -11.25 -3.81 -0.18
C PRO A 6 -10.23 -3.78 -1.34
N PRO A 7 -9.08 -3.10 -1.16
CA PRO A 7 -8.02 -3.14 -2.17
C PRO A 7 -7.66 -4.59 -2.51
N PRO A 8 -7.38 -4.88 -3.79
CA PRO A 8 -7.06 -6.25 -4.20
C PRO A 8 -5.76 -6.75 -3.57
N ILE A 9 -5.75 -8.00 -3.13
CA ILE A 9 -4.59 -8.69 -2.57
C ILE A 9 -4.33 -9.92 -3.42
N PHE A 10 -3.09 -10.09 -3.89
CA PHE A 10 -2.67 -11.23 -4.69
C PHE A 10 -1.65 -12.05 -3.92
N GLN A 11 -1.68 -13.36 -4.10
CA GLN A 11 -0.69 -14.28 -3.53
C GLN A 11 0.29 -14.67 -4.63
N LEU A 12 1.58 -14.39 -4.41
CA LEU A 12 2.64 -14.62 -5.36
C LEU A 12 3.75 -15.44 -4.74
N ASP A 13 4.65 -15.97 -5.57
CA ASP A 13 5.79 -16.76 -5.12
C ASP A 13 6.95 -15.84 -4.72
N ALA A 14 6.95 -15.41 -3.46
CA ALA A 14 7.93 -14.46 -2.94
C ALA A 14 9.36 -15.00 -2.92
N ASP A 15 9.54 -16.31 -2.81
CA ASP A 15 10.88 -16.91 -2.82
C ASP A 15 11.53 -16.84 -4.19
N ASN A 16 10.73 -16.77 -5.25
CA ASN A 16 11.19 -16.72 -6.63
C ASN A 16 10.68 -15.49 -7.36
N TYR A 17 10.57 -14.36 -6.67
CA TYR A 17 9.95 -13.16 -7.23
C TYR A 17 10.62 -12.67 -8.52
N GLU A 18 11.93 -12.87 -8.66
CA GLU A 18 12.68 -12.41 -9.84
C GLU A 18 12.27 -13.14 -11.11
N THR A 19 11.77 -14.37 -10.99
CA THR A 19 11.38 -15.22 -12.12
C THR A 19 9.89 -15.54 -12.14
N ASP A 20 9.11 -15.03 -11.19
CA ASP A 20 7.69 -15.31 -11.08
C ASP A 20 6.94 -14.72 -12.29
N PRO A 21 6.34 -15.55 -13.15
CA PRO A 21 5.61 -15.05 -14.31
C PRO A 21 4.36 -14.27 -13.94
N SER A 22 3.75 -14.55 -12.80
CA SER A 22 2.57 -13.82 -12.33
C SER A 22 2.91 -12.37 -11.98
N LEU A 23 4.03 -12.15 -11.28
CA LEU A 23 4.50 -10.81 -10.98
C LEU A 23 4.85 -10.05 -12.27
N LYS A 24 5.52 -10.73 -13.20
CA LYS A 24 5.89 -10.13 -14.48
C LYS A 24 4.66 -9.67 -15.25
N GLU A 25 3.61 -10.48 -15.29
CA GLU A 25 2.35 -10.13 -15.97
C GLU A 25 1.65 -8.96 -15.31
N ILE A 26 1.59 -8.93 -13.97
CA ILE A 26 0.98 -7.82 -13.22
C ILE A 26 1.73 -6.53 -13.53
N ARG A 27 3.06 -6.55 -13.48
CA ARG A 27 3.88 -5.38 -13.77
C ARG A 27 3.64 -4.86 -15.18
N LYS A 28 3.52 -5.76 -16.14
CA LYS A 28 3.27 -5.40 -17.54
C LYS A 28 1.86 -4.83 -17.72
N ALA A 29 0.86 -5.50 -17.17
CA ALA A 29 -0.55 -5.10 -17.31
C ALA A 29 -0.82 -3.73 -16.69
N GLU A 30 -0.22 -3.46 -15.53
CA GLU A 30 -0.43 -2.23 -14.77
C GLU A 30 0.64 -1.16 -15.04
N ASN A 31 1.62 -1.48 -15.87
CA ASN A 31 2.74 -0.58 -16.18
C ASN A 31 3.57 -0.18 -14.95
N TYR A 32 3.78 -1.11 -14.03
CA TYR A 32 4.63 -0.90 -12.86
C TYR A 32 6.10 -1.00 -13.30
N SER A 33 6.61 0.06 -13.89
CA SER A 33 7.93 0.10 -14.53
C SER A 33 9.08 0.27 -13.54
N TRP A 34 8.79 0.80 -12.35
CA TRP A 34 9.82 1.04 -11.32
C TRP A 34 9.61 0.12 -10.12
N MET A 35 10.70 -0.34 -9.53
CA MET A 35 10.64 -1.12 -8.30
C MET A 35 11.90 -0.93 -7.47
N ASP A 36 11.75 -1.06 -6.16
CA ASP A 36 12.86 -1.25 -5.23
C ASP A 36 12.41 -2.18 -4.10
N ILE A 37 13.32 -2.45 -3.17
CA ILE A 37 13.03 -3.30 -2.02
C ILE A 37 13.41 -2.51 -0.77
N ILE A 38 12.47 -2.45 0.18
CA ILE A 38 12.68 -1.81 1.48
C ILE A 38 12.57 -2.87 2.57
N THR A 39 13.50 -2.83 3.53
CA THR A 39 13.43 -3.69 4.72
C THR A 39 13.12 -2.81 5.91
N ILE A 40 12.00 -3.09 6.59
CA ILE A 40 11.59 -2.33 7.78
C ILE A 40 11.92 -3.15 9.01
N HIS A 41 13.03 -2.81 9.65
CA HIS A 41 13.52 -3.43 10.86
C HIS A 41 14.47 -2.44 11.55
N LYS A 42 14.47 -2.44 12.87
CA LYS A 42 15.25 -1.46 13.65
C LYS A 42 16.73 -1.44 13.31
N ASP A 43 17.30 -2.59 12.90
CA ASP A 43 18.72 -2.70 12.61
C ASP A 43 19.05 -2.47 11.12
N LYS A 44 18.04 -2.26 10.28
CA LYS A 44 18.25 -2.17 8.82
C LYS A 44 17.74 -0.89 8.20
N LEU A 45 16.69 -0.30 8.76
CA LEU A 45 16.09 0.91 8.17
C LEU A 45 16.68 2.17 8.82
N PRO A 46 17.37 3.02 8.05
CA PRO A 46 17.83 4.30 8.58
C PRO A 46 16.66 5.13 9.11
N ASN A 47 16.86 5.79 10.26
CA ASN A 47 15.82 6.58 10.92
C ASN A 47 14.55 5.80 11.23
N TYR A 48 14.72 4.55 11.64
CA TYR A 48 13.62 3.61 11.89
C TYR A 48 12.49 4.20 12.73
N GLU A 49 12.82 4.80 13.89
CA GLU A 49 11.81 5.33 14.82
C GLU A 49 10.94 6.43 14.19
N GLU A 50 11.54 7.30 13.42
CA GLU A 50 10.82 8.37 12.74
C GLU A 50 9.97 7.82 11.59
N LYS A 51 10.53 6.88 10.84
CA LYS A 51 9.83 6.30 9.68
C LYS A 51 8.60 5.49 10.08
N ILE A 52 8.68 4.69 11.15
CA ILE A 52 7.50 3.92 11.60
C ILE A 52 6.40 4.84 12.11
N LYS A 53 6.74 5.98 12.72
CA LYS A 53 5.75 6.99 13.10
C LYS A 53 5.08 7.59 11.87
N THR A 54 5.85 7.93 10.86
CA THR A 54 5.34 8.48 9.60
C THR A 54 4.42 7.49 8.90
N PHE A 55 4.80 6.20 8.84
CA PHE A 55 3.96 5.17 8.23
C PHE A 55 2.64 4.98 8.97
N TYR A 56 2.63 5.14 10.28
CA TYR A 56 1.43 4.95 11.10
C TYR A 56 0.52 6.16 11.14
N GLU A 57 0.99 7.34 10.81
CA GLU A 57 0.17 8.54 10.77
C GLU A 57 -0.78 8.49 9.59
N GLU A 58 -2.07 8.76 9.83
CA GLU A 58 -3.08 8.70 8.78
C GLU A 58 -2.77 9.70 7.67
N HIS A 59 -2.62 9.21 6.45
CA HIS A 59 -2.20 10.04 5.32
C HIS A 59 -2.75 9.47 4.01
N LEU A 60 -2.56 10.24 2.93
CA LEU A 60 -2.81 9.76 1.57
C LEU A 60 -1.62 10.12 0.67
N HIS A 61 -1.57 9.45 -0.48
CA HIS A 61 -0.68 9.79 -1.58
C HIS A 61 -1.49 10.19 -2.80
N LEU A 62 -0.86 10.93 -3.71
CA LEU A 62 -1.50 11.36 -4.96
C LEU A 62 -1.39 10.31 -6.07
N ASP A 63 -0.66 9.24 -5.83
CA ASP A 63 -0.46 8.10 -6.73
C ASP A 63 -0.84 6.81 -6.02
N ASP A 64 -1.05 5.75 -6.81
CA ASP A 64 -1.31 4.42 -6.24
C ASP A 64 -0.09 3.94 -5.46
N GLU A 65 -0.32 3.29 -4.32
CA GLU A 65 0.72 2.66 -3.53
C GLU A 65 0.65 1.15 -3.74
N ILE A 66 1.75 0.57 -4.24
CA ILE A 66 1.82 -0.86 -4.54
C ILE A 66 2.92 -1.48 -3.67
N ARG A 67 2.56 -2.51 -2.92
CA ARG A 67 3.47 -3.21 -2.02
C ARG A 67 3.33 -4.72 -2.19
N TYR A 68 4.46 -5.40 -2.33
CA TYR A 68 4.53 -6.85 -2.44
C TYR A 68 5.43 -7.36 -1.32
N ILE A 69 4.88 -8.18 -0.42
CA ILE A 69 5.59 -8.65 0.77
C ILE A 69 6.48 -9.83 0.40
N LEU A 70 7.79 -9.64 0.46
CA LEU A 70 8.77 -10.67 0.14
C LEU A 70 9.13 -11.53 1.36
N ASP A 71 9.03 -10.95 2.56
CA ASP A 71 9.31 -11.65 3.81
C ASP A 71 8.73 -10.87 4.97
N GLY A 72 8.43 -11.56 6.07
CA GLY A 72 7.84 -10.92 7.25
C GLY A 72 6.35 -10.61 7.09
N SER A 73 5.89 -9.62 7.84
CA SER A 73 4.46 -9.31 7.92
C SER A 73 4.21 -7.91 8.48
N GLY A 74 2.98 -7.44 8.34
CA GLY A 74 2.56 -6.17 8.87
C GLY A 74 1.09 -5.89 8.54
N TYR A 75 0.62 -4.72 8.92
CA TYR A 75 -0.77 -4.33 8.71
C TYR A 75 -0.87 -3.05 7.89
N PHE A 76 -1.73 -3.06 6.87
CA PHE A 76 -2.23 -1.84 6.26
C PHE A 76 -3.62 -1.57 6.82
N ASP A 77 -3.81 -0.37 7.35
CA ASP A 77 -5.13 0.10 7.78
C ASP A 77 -5.65 1.09 6.76
N VAL A 78 -6.86 0.87 6.27
CA VAL A 78 -7.51 1.75 5.29
C VAL A 78 -8.88 2.16 5.80
N ARG A 79 -9.38 3.31 5.32
CA ARG A 79 -10.72 3.76 5.65
C ARG A 79 -11.73 3.19 4.67
N ASP A 80 -12.85 2.68 5.18
CA ASP A 80 -13.97 2.26 4.35
C ASP A 80 -14.85 3.48 3.96
N LYS A 81 -15.95 3.22 3.27
CA LYS A 81 -16.87 4.27 2.83
C LYS A 81 -17.53 5.02 3.98
N ASP A 82 -17.61 4.42 5.16
CA ASP A 82 -18.19 5.02 6.37
C ASP A 82 -17.10 5.63 7.26
N ASP A 83 -15.90 5.80 6.72
CA ASP A 83 -14.75 6.38 7.40
C ASP A 83 -14.30 5.55 8.62
N LYS A 84 -14.50 4.25 8.57
CA LYS A 84 -14.05 3.32 9.61
C LYS A 84 -12.78 2.61 9.18
N TRP A 85 -11.94 2.28 10.13
CA TRP A 85 -10.71 1.54 9.85
C TRP A 85 -10.99 0.08 9.54
N ILE A 86 -10.36 -0.40 8.45
CA ILE A 86 -10.26 -1.82 8.12
C ILE A 86 -8.79 -2.18 8.20
N ARG A 87 -8.45 -3.18 9.01
CA ARG A 87 -7.07 -3.68 9.11
C ARG A 87 -6.87 -4.84 8.18
N ILE A 88 -5.88 -4.70 7.30
CA ILE A 88 -5.52 -5.74 6.33
C ILE A 88 -4.19 -6.35 6.76
N SER A 89 -4.23 -7.64 7.14
CA SER A 89 -3.03 -8.38 7.52
C SER A 89 -2.30 -8.83 6.26
N MET A 90 -1.04 -8.44 6.15
CA MET A 90 -0.19 -8.77 5.01
C MET A 90 0.94 -9.67 5.46
N GLU A 91 1.21 -10.70 4.69
CA GLU A 91 2.33 -11.62 4.94
C GLU A 91 3.05 -11.97 3.64
N LYS A 92 4.15 -12.71 3.76
CA LYS A 92 4.95 -13.15 2.62
C LYS A 92 4.09 -13.74 1.52
N GLY A 93 4.27 -13.25 0.29
CA GLY A 93 3.51 -13.64 -0.88
C GLY A 93 2.35 -12.73 -1.22
N ASP A 94 1.94 -11.86 -0.30
CA ASP A 94 0.81 -10.95 -0.53
C ASP A 94 1.24 -9.69 -1.27
N MET A 95 0.40 -9.27 -2.21
CA MET A 95 0.58 -8.00 -2.93
C MET A 95 -0.71 -7.20 -2.84
N ILE A 96 -0.58 -5.91 -2.51
CA ILE A 96 -1.72 -5.00 -2.36
C ILE A 96 -1.48 -3.74 -3.18
N THR A 97 -2.58 -3.22 -3.76
CA THR A 97 -2.58 -1.90 -4.38
C THR A 97 -3.56 -1.01 -3.62
N LEU A 98 -3.04 0.10 -3.09
CA LEU A 98 -3.86 1.12 -2.44
C LEU A 98 -4.08 2.25 -3.44
N PRO A 99 -5.33 2.58 -3.80
CA PRO A 99 -5.58 3.62 -4.79
C PRO A 99 -5.17 5.01 -4.31
N ALA A 100 -4.79 5.85 -5.25
CA ALA A 100 -4.50 7.26 -4.97
C ALA A 100 -5.66 7.91 -4.22
N GLY A 101 -5.36 8.70 -3.21
CA GLY A 101 -6.37 9.42 -2.44
C GLY A 101 -7.03 8.66 -1.31
N ILE A 102 -6.76 7.37 -1.14
CA ILE A 102 -7.28 6.64 0.02
C ILE A 102 -6.48 6.99 1.27
N TYR A 103 -7.18 7.33 2.36
CA TYR A 103 -6.52 7.49 3.65
C TYR A 103 -6.13 6.14 4.20
N HIS A 104 -4.88 6.03 4.61
CA HIS A 104 -4.33 4.77 5.12
C HIS A 104 -3.16 5.02 6.06
N ARG A 105 -2.72 3.95 6.69
CA ARG A 105 -1.52 3.94 7.51
C ARG A 105 -0.95 2.52 7.51
N PHE A 106 0.31 2.39 7.84
CA PHE A 106 0.97 1.09 7.95
C PHE A 106 1.59 0.94 9.34
N THR A 107 1.51 -0.26 9.91
CA THR A 107 2.20 -0.60 11.14
C THR A 107 2.73 -2.03 11.09
N LEU A 108 3.89 -2.25 11.72
CA LEU A 108 4.40 -3.61 11.90
C LEU A 108 3.55 -4.34 12.93
N ASP A 109 3.53 -5.67 12.82
CA ASP A 109 2.96 -6.54 13.85
C ASP A 109 4.00 -6.85 14.94
N GLU A 110 3.70 -7.82 15.81
CA GLU A 110 4.59 -8.20 16.91
C GLU A 110 5.96 -8.73 16.46
N ASN A 111 6.08 -9.16 15.20
CA ASN A 111 7.37 -9.64 14.66
C ASN A 111 8.32 -8.50 14.33
N ASN A 112 7.83 -7.28 14.22
CA ASN A 112 8.61 -6.06 13.96
C ASN A 112 9.54 -6.13 12.76
N TYR A 113 9.12 -6.85 11.72
CA TYR A 113 9.93 -7.04 10.52
C TYR A 113 9.08 -7.26 9.28
N VAL A 114 9.39 -6.52 8.23
CA VAL A 114 8.86 -6.77 6.89
C VAL A 114 9.87 -6.38 5.83
N LYS A 115 9.97 -7.20 4.79
CA LYS A 115 10.74 -6.90 3.58
C LYS A 115 9.74 -6.81 2.45
N ALA A 116 9.67 -5.65 1.81
CA ALA A 116 8.64 -5.38 0.80
C ALA A 116 9.25 -4.83 -0.47
N MET A 117 8.71 -5.28 -1.60
CA MET A 117 8.95 -4.66 -2.89
C MET A 117 7.98 -3.50 -3.03
N ARG A 118 8.51 -2.32 -3.37
CA ARG A 118 7.70 -1.16 -3.71
C ARG A 118 7.69 -1.03 -5.22
N LEU A 119 6.52 -0.86 -5.78
CA LEU A 119 6.32 -0.74 -7.22
C LEU A 119 5.70 0.60 -7.53
N PHE A 120 5.96 1.12 -8.74
CA PHE A 120 5.47 2.44 -9.14
C PHE A 120 5.39 2.54 -10.66
N VAL A 121 4.49 3.39 -11.14
CA VAL A 121 4.40 3.73 -12.55
C VAL A 121 5.32 4.93 -12.80
N GLY A 122 6.48 4.71 -13.43
CA GLY A 122 7.47 5.75 -13.66
C GLY A 122 8.28 6.09 -12.41
N GLU A 123 8.84 7.29 -12.37
CA GLU A 123 9.65 7.76 -11.24
C GLU A 123 8.80 7.88 -9.97
N PRO A 124 9.22 7.29 -8.84
CA PRO A 124 8.40 7.29 -7.64
C PRO A 124 8.33 8.66 -6.97
N VAL A 125 7.16 8.94 -6.39
CA VAL A 125 6.92 10.10 -5.55
C VAL A 125 6.39 9.60 -4.22
N TRP A 126 7.15 9.79 -3.15
CA TRP A 126 6.83 9.24 -1.83
C TRP A 126 6.14 10.23 -0.89
N THR A 127 5.79 11.42 -1.38
CA THR A 127 5.20 12.45 -0.53
C THR A 127 3.89 11.97 0.09
N ALA A 128 3.82 12.02 1.42
CA ALA A 128 2.63 11.70 2.18
C ALA A 128 1.96 12.99 2.64
N TYR A 129 0.64 13.05 2.51
CA TYR A 129 -0.16 14.20 2.97
C TYR A 129 -1.02 13.75 4.12
N ASN A 130 -0.69 14.23 5.32
CA ASN A 130 -1.41 13.85 6.53
C ASN A 130 -2.83 14.39 6.50
N ARG A 131 -3.74 13.61 7.06
CA ARG A 131 -5.14 14.01 7.17
C ARG A 131 -5.28 15.23 8.09
N PRO A 132 -6.08 16.28 7.72
CA PRO A 132 -6.94 16.33 6.54
C PRO A 132 -6.20 16.75 5.27
N ALA A 133 -6.54 16.09 4.15
CA ALA A 133 -5.97 16.38 2.84
C ALA A 133 -7.05 16.24 1.76
N ASP A 134 -8.26 16.74 2.04
CA ASP A 134 -9.44 16.49 1.22
C ASP A 134 -9.54 17.37 -0.05
N ASP A 135 -8.66 18.36 -0.17
CA ASP A 135 -8.72 19.31 -1.29
C ASP A 135 -7.94 18.85 -2.53
N PHE A 136 -7.19 17.76 -2.42
CA PHE A 136 -6.43 17.25 -3.56
C PHE A 136 -7.34 16.57 -4.58
N PRO A 137 -7.07 16.76 -5.89
CA PRO A 137 -7.86 16.09 -6.94
C PRO A 137 -7.92 14.56 -6.78
N ALA A 138 -6.81 13.93 -6.37
CA ALA A 138 -6.78 12.49 -6.14
C ALA A 138 -7.79 12.05 -5.06
N ARG A 139 -7.92 12.85 -3.98
CA ARG A 139 -8.90 12.56 -2.92
C ARG A 139 -10.32 12.73 -3.44
N LYS A 140 -10.58 13.78 -4.19
CA LYS A 140 -11.90 14.03 -4.77
C LYS A 140 -12.29 12.93 -5.75
N GLN A 141 -11.35 12.47 -6.55
CA GLN A 141 -11.55 11.37 -7.50
C GLN A 141 -11.88 10.07 -6.77
N TYR A 142 -11.15 9.76 -5.69
CA TYR A 142 -11.40 8.57 -4.89
C TYR A 142 -12.79 8.63 -4.22
N MET A 143 -13.16 9.79 -3.68
CA MET A 143 -14.50 9.96 -3.07
C MET A 143 -15.60 9.79 -4.10
N LYS A 144 -15.39 10.26 -5.32
CA LYS A 144 -16.32 10.05 -6.43
C LYS A 144 -16.46 8.55 -6.75
N PHE A 145 -15.34 7.84 -6.80
CA PHE A 145 -15.32 6.39 -6.99
C PHE A 145 -16.14 5.67 -5.91
N LEU A 146 -15.94 6.02 -4.64
CA LEU A 146 -16.69 5.43 -3.53
C LEU A 146 -18.19 5.69 -3.66
N ALA A 147 -18.59 6.89 -4.06
CA ALA A 147 -19.99 7.24 -4.26
C ALA A 147 -20.63 6.44 -5.40
N GLU A 148 -19.90 6.23 -6.49
CA GLU A 148 -20.36 5.43 -7.63
C GLU A 148 -20.49 3.94 -7.25
N GLU A 149 -19.52 3.39 -6.51
CA GLU A 149 -19.54 1.99 -6.06
C GLU A 149 -20.65 1.74 -5.01
N ALA A 150 -21.03 2.76 -4.25
CA ALA A 150 -22.08 2.64 -3.24
C ALA A 150 -23.49 2.68 -3.84
N GLN A 151 -23.62 2.97 -5.11
CA GLN A 151 -24.88 2.94 -5.83
C GLN A 151 -25.11 1.55 -6.45
#